data_950e5c806683b91b35c513f2e6135c69
#
_entry.id   950e5c806683b91b35c513f2e6135c69
#
_cell.length_a   1.000
_cell.length_b   1.000
_cell.length_c   1.000
_cell.angle_alpha   90.00
_cell.angle_beta   90.00
_cell.angle_gamma   90.00
#
_symmetry.space_group_name_H-M   'P 1'
#
loop_
_entity.id
_entity.type
_entity.pdbx_description
1 polymer ?
#
loop_
_entity_poly.entity_id
_entity_poly.type
_entity_poly.pdbx_seq_one_letter_code
_entity_poly.pdbx_strand_id
1 'polypeptide(L)'
;MIKFLHTADLHLDAPFAALSPEQAAARRQEQRELLTELAEAANTHDCDLVLLAGDLFDSAGASDETLLALRRALASIRAPVFISPGNHDCLLPGSAYLTERWPENVHIFKTDAIEAVELPEKQLRVYGAGFTARHERPLLEGFRAKADGWTNLMVLHGDATQAASPYNPITPEQLAASGLAYLALGHIHQASGLLRCGSTCYAWPGCAMGRGFDELGQKGAYLGEVSDSGVRLDFLPLHGRDYEILRVEAGDDALAAVTAALPEDTQNDIYRVILTGEAEPVETAALQAALAPRFYALTIRDETRPRRALWEGAEEDTLRGLFLQALKAQYDAAQTEADRRRIALAARCGCAAMDGREAAE
;
A
#
# COMPACT_ATOMS: atom_id res chain seq x y z
N MET A 1 -22.96 -20.10 6.85
CA MET A 1 -21.61 -19.52 6.95
C MET A 1 -21.00 -19.57 5.55
N ILE A 2 -20.50 -18.45 5.06
CA ILE A 2 -19.87 -18.30 3.73
C ILE A 2 -18.45 -17.82 3.94
N LYS A 3 -17.47 -18.55 3.41
CA LYS A 3 -16.06 -18.19 3.44
C LYS A 3 -15.61 -17.65 2.09
N PHE A 4 -14.80 -16.61 2.08
CA PHE A 4 -14.30 -16.03 0.83
C PHE A 4 -12.85 -15.55 0.95
N LEU A 5 -12.15 -15.54 -0.19
CA LEU A 5 -10.91 -14.81 -0.36
C LEU A 5 -11.22 -13.51 -1.12
N HIS A 6 -10.71 -12.39 -0.62
CA HIS A 6 -10.82 -11.08 -1.27
C HIS A 6 -9.44 -10.49 -1.53
N THR A 7 -9.12 -10.26 -2.79
CA THR A 7 -7.91 -9.56 -3.23
C THR A 7 -8.22 -8.59 -4.36
N ALA A 8 -7.33 -7.63 -4.61
CA ALA A 8 -7.46 -6.59 -5.61
C ALA A 8 -6.07 -6.04 -5.98
N ASP A 9 -6.02 -5.16 -6.95
CA ASP A 9 -4.87 -4.31 -7.24
C ASP A 9 -3.57 -5.12 -7.40
N LEU A 10 -3.64 -6.21 -8.18
CA LEU A 10 -2.49 -7.08 -8.45
C LEU A 10 -1.49 -6.39 -9.40
N HIS A 11 -1.99 -5.54 -10.29
CA HIS A 11 -1.20 -4.80 -11.28
C HIS A 11 -0.15 -5.66 -11.97
N LEU A 12 -0.57 -6.81 -12.46
CA LEU A 12 0.29 -7.73 -13.19
C LEU A 12 0.96 -7.03 -14.37
N ASP A 13 2.21 -7.41 -14.63
CA ASP A 13 3.09 -6.77 -15.62
C ASP A 13 3.46 -5.31 -15.32
N ALA A 14 3.39 -4.89 -14.05
CA ALA A 14 3.87 -3.57 -13.64
C ALA A 14 5.33 -3.34 -14.10
N PRO A 15 5.70 -2.12 -14.53
CA PRO A 15 7.02 -1.87 -15.10
C PRO A 15 8.17 -1.91 -14.10
N PHE A 16 7.92 -1.68 -12.80
CA PHE A 16 8.94 -1.55 -11.75
C PHE A 16 10.10 -0.62 -12.15
N ALA A 17 9.76 0.56 -12.68
CA ALA A 17 10.70 1.49 -13.33
C ALA A 17 11.83 2.01 -12.43
N ALA A 18 11.72 1.89 -11.11
CA ALA A 18 12.75 2.28 -10.15
C ALA A 18 13.86 1.21 -9.95
N LEU A 19 13.70 0.02 -10.53
CA LEU A 19 14.61 -1.11 -10.40
C LEU A 19 15.42 -1.32 -11.68
N SER A 20 16.51 -2.12 -11.60
CA SER A 20 17.21 -2.53 -12.82
C SER A 20 16.32 -3.43 -13.70
N PRO A 21 16.62 -3.56 -15.01
CA PRO A 21 15.84 -4.44 -15.89
C PRO A 21 15.73 -5.87 -15.39
N GLU A 22 16.81 -6.42 -14.83
CA GLU A 22 16.87 -7.76 -14.26
C GLU A 22 15.99 -7.88 -13.00
N GLN A 23 16.09 -6.90 -12.11
CA GLN A 23 15.26 -6.84 -10.90
C GLN A 23 13.77 -6.63 -11.25
N ALA A 24 13.47 -5.78 -12.22
CA ALA A 24 12.09 -5.58 -12.71
C ALA A 24 11.51 -6.87 -13.32
N ALA A 25 12.32 -7.64 -14.06
CA ALA A 25 11.91 -8.94 -14.60
C ALA A 25 11.64 -9.95 -13.47
N ALA A 26 12.50 -10.00 -12.46
CA ALA A 26 12.32 -10.83 -11.28
C ALA A 26 11.03 -10.48 -10.52
N ARG A 27 10.75 -9.18 -10.31
CA ARG A 27 9.50 -8.72 -9.67
C ARG A 27 8.25 -9.14 -10.44
N ARG A 28 8.25 -9.07 -11.78
CA ARG A 28 7.13 -9.57 -12.60
C ARG A 28 6.98 -11.09 -12.50
N GLN A 29 8.07 -11.82 -12.34
CA GLN A 29 8.00 -13.25 -12.09
C GLN A 29 7.39 -13.54 -10.70
N GLU A 30 7.79 -12.80 -9.67
CA GLU A 30 7.20 -12.89 -8.33
C GLU A 30 5.68 -12.57 -8.34
N GLN A 31 5.23 -11.59 -9.16
CA GLN A 31 3.78 -11.36 -9.36
C GLN A 31 3.05 -12.59 -9.91
N ARG A 32 3.67 -13.33 -10.83
CA ARG A 32 3.07 -14.55 -11.38
C ARG A 32 3.06 -15.70 -10.36
N GLU A 33 4.09 -15.81 -9.53
CA GLU A 33 4.16 -16.80 -8.43
C GLU A 33 3.10 -16.54 -7.36
N LEU A 34 2.86 -15.27 -7.03
CA LEU A 34 1.80 -14.83 -6.13
C LEU A 34 0.40 -15.34 -6.55
N LEU A 35 0.12 -15.46 -7.84
CA LEU A 35 -1.15 -16.01 -8.32
C LEU A 35 -1.35 -17.46 -7.87
N THR A 36 -0.28 -18.24 -7.80
CA THR A 36 -0.32 -19.62 -7.32
C THR A 36 -0.61 -19.65 -5.81
N GLU A 37 0.06 -18.77 -5.05
CA GLU A 37 -0.16 -18.65 -3.61
C GLU A 37 -1.61 -18.26 -3.28
N LEU A 38 -2.19 -17.30 -4.00
CA LEU A 38 -3.59 -16.91 -3.85
C LEU A 38 -4.55 -18.08 -4.13
N ALA A 39 -4.27 -18.87 -5.18
CA ALA A 39 -5.09 -20.02 -5.52
C ALA A 39 -4.98 -21.14 -4.46
N GLU A 40 -3.78 -21.40 -3.97
CA GLU A 40 -3.52 -22.34 -2.89
C GLU A 40 -4.20 -21.91 -1.60
N ALA A 41 -4.13 -20.61 -1.26
CA ALA A 41 -4.80 -20.04 -0.10
C ALA A 41 -6.32 -20.25 -0.16
N ALA A 42 -6.94 -19.92 -1.29
CA ALA A 42 -8.37 -20.12 -1.49
C ALA A 42 -8.78 -21.59 -1.28
N ASN A 43 -7.98 -22.52 -1.78
CA ASN A 43 -8.23 -23.95 -1.65
C ASN A 43 -7.94 -24.50 -0.24
N THR A 44 -6.87 -24.03 0.41
CA THR A 44 -6.46 -24.50 1.76
C THR A 44 -7.45 -24.06 2.82
N HIS A 45 -8.00 -22.85 2.67
CA HIS A 45 -9.00 -22.31 3.61
C HIS A 45 -10.43 -22.72 3.27
N ASP A 46 -10.63 -23.60 2.25
CA ASP A 46 -11.94 -24.06 1.79
C ASP A 46 -12.89 -22.88 1.54
N CYS A 47 -12.42 -21.88 0.78
CA CYS A 47 -13.24 -20.74 0.40
C CYS A 47 -14.42 -21.19 -0.47
N ASP A 48 -15.59 -20.64 -0.20
CA ASP A 48 -16.81 -20.85 -1.00
C ASP A 48 -16.81 -20.04 -2.29
N LEU A 49 -16.06 -18.94 -2.32
CA LEU A 49 -15.85 -18.08 -3.48
C LEU A 49 -14.59 -17.23 -3.33
N VAL A 50 -14.14 -16.68 -4.47
CA VAL A 50 -13.05 -15.71 -4.54
C VAL A 50 -13.54 -14.42 -5.20
N LEU A 51 -13.22 -13.27 -4.58
CA LEU A 51 -13.60 -11.93 -5.04
C LEU A 51 -12.33 -11.17 -5.46
N LEU A 52 -12.22 -10.87 -6.75
CA LEU A 52 -11.13 -10.10 -7.36
C LEU A 52 -11.65 -8.72 -7.74
N ALA A 53 -11.33 -7.72 -6.91
CA ALA A 53 -11.95 -6.39 -7.00
C ALA A 53 -11.19 -5.40 -7.89
N GLY A 54 -10.74 -5.84 -9.06
CA GLY A 54 -10.20 -5.02 -10.15
C GLY A 54 -8.71 -4.74 -10.08
N ASP A 55 -8.24 -4.07 -11.13
CA ASP A 55 -6.84 -3.74 -11.37
C ASP A 55 -5.93 -4.97 -11.27
N LEU A 56 -6.35 -6.08 -11.91
CA LEU A 56 -5.52 -7.29 -12.00
C LEU A 56 -4.33 -7.06 -12.93
N PHE A 57 -4.48 -6.22 -13.95
CA PHE A 57 -3.41 -5.82 -14.86
C PHE A 57 -3.05 -4.35 -14.68
N ASP A 58 -1.77 -4.02 -14.81
CA ASP A 58 -1.28 -2.64 -14.69
C ASP A 58 -1.70 -1.75 -15.86
N SER A 59 -2.08 -2.36 -16.97
CA SER A 59 -2.58 -1.70 -18.18
C SER A 59 -3.53 -2.61 -18.96
N ALA A 60 -4.14 -2.07 -20.00
CA ALA A 60 -5.08 -2.82 -20.86
C ALA A 60 -4.42 -4.02 -21.58
N GLY A 61 -3.09 -4.05 -21.73
CA GLY A 61 -2.35 -5.14 -22.35
C GLY A 61 -1.57 -5.93 -21.31
N ALA A 62 -1.70 -7.26 -21.34
CA ALA A 62 -0.92 -8.18 -20.54
C ALA A 62 -0.05 -9.08 -21.42
N SER A 63 1.10 -9.52 -20.92
CA SER A 63 1.94 -10.48 -21.64
C SER A 63 1.29 -11.86 -21.71
N ASP A 64 1.58 -12.62 -22.78
CA ASP A 64 1.06 -13.99 -22.93
C ASP A 64 1.46 -14.89 -21.74
N GLU A 65 2.64 -14.66 -21.19
CA GLU A 65 3.15 -15.35 -20.00
C GLU A 65 2.27 -15.09 -18.77
N THR A 66 1.92 -13.83 -18.54
CA THR A 66 1.09 -13.41 -17.43
C THR A 66 -0.36 -13.89 -17.60
N LEU A 67 -0.91 -13.80 -18.81
CA LEU A 67 -2.23 -14.34 -19.12
C LEU A 67 -2.30 -15.86 -18.87
N LEU A 68 -1.26 -16.59 -19.30
CA LEU A 68 -1.19 -18.03 -19.07
C LEU A 68 -1.08 -18.37 -17.58
N ALA A 69 -0.25 -17.62 -16.82
CA ALA A 69 -0.10 -17.82 -15.38
C ALA A 69 -1.41 -17.56 -14.64
N LEU A 70 -2.06 -16.43 -14.92
CA LEU A 70 -3.34 -16.08 -14.31
C LEU A 70 -4.44 -17.12 -14.62
N ARG A 71 -4.57 -17.53 -15.87
CA ARG A 71 -5.57 -18.54 -16.26
C ARG A 71 -5.32 -19.89 -15.58
N ARG A 72 -4.05 -20.31 -15.43
CA ARG A 72 -3.70 -21.55 -14.71
C ARG A 72 -4.03 -21.46 -13.24
N ALA A 73 -3.68 -20.35 -12.59
CA ALA A 73 -3.99 -20.12 -11.19
C ALA A 73 -5.51 -20.12 -10.94
N LEU A 74 -6.27 -19.36 -11.74
CA LEU A 74 -7.73 -19.32 -11.63
C LEU A 74 -8.38 -20.69 -11.88
N ALA A 75 -7.88 -21.46 -12.85
CA ALA A 75 -8.39 -22.82 -13.13
C ALA A 75 -8.12 -23.81 -11.99
N SER A 76 -7.09 -23.57 -11.16
CA SER A 76 -6.77 -24.44 -10.03
C SER A 76 -7.62 -24.16 -8.79
N ILE A 77 -8.32 -23.02 -8.75
CA ILE A 77 -9.25 -22.68 -7.67
C ILE A 77 -10.51 -23.52 -7.79
N ARG A 78 -10.87 -24.22 -6.72
CA ARG A 78 -12.08 -25.08 -6.69
C ARG A 78 -13.39 -24.29 -6.60
N ALA A 79 -13.33 -23.12 -6.00
CA ALA A 79 -14.47 -22.24 -5.79
C ALA A 79 -14.74 -21.35 -7.03
N PRO A 80 -15.97 -20.84 -7.21
CA PRO A 80 -16.24 -19.80 -8.20
C PRO A 80 -15.46 -18.52 -7.90
N VAL A 81 -14.94 -17.90 -8.96
CA VAL A 81 -14.18 -16.66 -8.91
C VAL A 81 -14.96 -15.55 -9.59
N PHE A 82 -15.10 -14.42 -8.91
CA PHE A 82 -15.83 -13.24 -9.43
C PHE A 82 -14.85 -12.08 -9.61
N ILE A 83 -14.81 -11.53 -10.82
CA ILE A 83 -13.91 -10.45 -11.20
C ILE A 83 -14.70 -9.21 -11.60
N SER A 84 -14.42 -8.09 -10.94
CA SER A 84 -14.89 -6.75 -11.32
C SER A 84 -13.72 -5.98 -11.91
N PRO A 85 -13.63 -5.77 -13.24
CA PRO A 85 -12.55 -4.97 -13.84
C PRO A 85 -12.45 -3.56 -13.25
N GLY A 86 -11.21 -3.06 -13.07
CA GLY A 86 -10.92 -1.75 -12.50
C GLY A 86 -10.57 -0.68 -13.55
N ASN A 87 -9.95 0.41 -13.12
CA ASN A 87 -9.63 1.54 -14.00
C ASN A 87 -8.37 1.33 -14.86
N HIS A 88 -7.41 0.53 -14.39
CA HIS A 88 -6.21 0.18 -15.17
C HIS A 88 -6.51 -0.85 -16.26
N ASP A 89 -7.39 -1.78 -15.98
CA ASP A 89 -7.69 -2.93 -16.83
C ASP A 89 -9.14 -2.93 -17.35
N CYS A 90 -9.74 -1.74 -17.47
CA CYS A 90 -11.13 -1.57 -17.87
C CYS A 90 -11.48 -2.24 -19.24
N LEU A 91 -12.77 -2.46 -19.46
CA LEU A 91 -13.35 -3.21 -20.57
C LEU A 91 -13.27 -2.46 -21.91
N LEU A 92 -12.09 -1.99 -22.29
CA LEU A 92 -11.83 -1.39 -23.60
C LEU A 92 -11.73 -2.47 -24.67
N PRO A 93 -11.96 -2.13 -25.96
CA PRO A 93 -11.66 -3.03 -27.07
C PRO A 93 -10.23 -3.57 -26.99
N GLY A 94 -10.07 -4.89 -26.99
CA GLY A 94 -8.78 -5.56 -26.83
C GLY A 94 -8.40 -5.91 -25.37
N SER A 95 -9.23 -5.54 -24.40
CA SER A 95 -9.05 -6.00 -23.01
C SER A 95 -9.01 -7.54 -22.95
N ALA A 96 -8.08 -8.08 -22.16
CA ALA A 96 -7.95 -9.52 -21.93
C ALA A 96 -9.26 -10.14 -21.40
N TYR A 97 -10.05 -9.39 -20.64
CA TYR A 97 -11.35 -9.85 -20.15
C TYR A 97 -12.36 -10.16 -21.27
N LEU A 98 -12.22 -9.51 -22.42
CA LEU A 98 -13.11 -9.67 -23.58
C LEU A 98 -12.55 -10.62 -24.64
N THR A 99 -11.21 -10.70 -24.77
CA THR A 99 -10.55 -11.43 -25.85
C THR A 99 -10.09 -12.83 -25.46
N GLU A 100 -9.79 -13.04 -24.17
CA GLU A 100 -9.30 -14.31 -23.67
C GLU A 100 -10.43 -15.29 -23.30
N ARG A 101 -10.12 -16.59 -23.41
CA ARG A 101 -10.99 -17.65 -22.88
C ARG A 101 -10.63 -17.94 -21.43
N TRP A 102 -11.51 -17.58 -20.53
CA TRP A 102 -11.36 -17.80 -19.09
C TRP A 102 -11.86 -19.19 -18.66
N PRO A 103 -11.37 -19.74 -17.53
CA PRO A 103 -11.87 -20.98 -16.94
C PRO A 103 -13.36 -20.92 -16.59
N GLU A 104 -14.03 -22.07 -16.57
CA GLU A 104 -15.49 -22.15 -16.35
C GLU A 104 -15.93 -21.68 -14.95
N ASN A 105 -15.05 -21.78 -13.96
CA ASN A 105 -15.30 -21.28 -12.60
C ASN A 105 -15.15 -19.76 -12.48
N VAL A 106 -14.78 -19.03 -13.55
CA VAL A 106 -14.54 -17.59 -13.52
C VAL A 106 -15.69 -16.83 -14.12
N HIS A 107 -16.31 -15.96 -13.33
CA HIS A 107 -17.30 -14.99 -13.78
C HIS A 107 -16.69 -13.58 -13.78
N ILE A 108 -16.74 -12.91 -14.91
CA ILE A 108 -16.27 -11.52 -15.09
C ILE A 108 -17.48 -10.64 -15.35
N PHE A 109 -17.67 -9.60 -14.54
CA PHE A 109 -18.70 -8.59 -14.77
C PHE A 109 -18.28 -7.67 -15.91
N LYS A 110 -18.97 -7.77 -17.05
CA LYS A 110 -18.53 -7.17 -18.32
C LYS A 110 -19.28 -5.90 -18.71
N THR A 111 -20.02 -5.31 -17.78
CA THR A 111 -20.78 -4.07 -18.00
C THR A 111 -20.66 -3.15 -16.78
N ASP A 112 -20.96 -1.87 -16.96
CA ASP A 112 -21.11 -0.88 -15.89
C ASP A 112 -22.47 -0.96 -15.17
N ALA A 113 -23.34 -1.87 -15.59
CA ALA A 113 -24.57 -2.18 -14.88
C ALA A 113 -24.32 -3.28 -13.83
N ILE A 114 -24.85 -3.10 -12.62
CA ILE A 114 -24.74 -4.14 -11.60
C ILE A 114 -25.55 -5.36 -12.02
N GLU A 115 -24.88 -6.48 -12.16
CA GLU A 115 -25.43 -7.80 -12.42
C GLU A 115 -25.38 -8.66 -11.15
N ALA A 116 -26.16 -9.75 -11.13
CA ALA A 116 -26.20 -10.69 -10.02
C ALA A 116 -25.98 -12.12 -10.52
N VAL A 117 -25.10 -12.84 -9.84
CA VAL A 117 -24.93 -14.28 -10.01
C VAL A 117 -25.45 -15.00 -8.75
N GLU A 118 -26.37 -15.93 -8.96
CA GLU A 118 -26.97 -16.69 -7.86
C GLU A 118 -26.25 -18.04 -7.68
N LEU A 119 -25.96 -18.37 -6.41
CA LEU A 119 -25.45 -19.66 -5.95
C LEU A 119 -26.51 -20.29 -5.03
N PRO A 120 -27.53 -20.94 -5.60
CA PRO A 120 -28.72 -21.38 -4.84
C PRO A 120 -28.40 -22.37 -3.74
N GLU A 121 -27.43 -23.26 -3.97
CA GLU A 121 -27.00 -24.29 -3.00
C GLU A 121 -26.41 -23.67 -1.71
N LYS A 122 -25.98 -22.41 -1.77
CA LYS A 122 -25.44 -21.65 -0.63
C LYS A 122 -26.37 -20.53 -0.16
N GLN A 123 -27.53 -20.35 -0.80
CA GLN A 123 -28.39 -19.16 -0.61
C GLN A 123 -27.57 -17.86 -0.65
N LEU A 124 -26.69 -17.78 -1.64
CA LEU A 124 -25.74 -16.68 -1.82
C LEU A 124 -25.98 -16.01 -3.17
N ARG A 125 -25.90 -14.69 -3.17
CA ARG A 125 -25.91 -13.89 -4.38
C ARG A 125 -24.70 -12.98 -4.40
N VAL A 126 -23.98 -13.00 -5.52
CA VAL A 126 -22.82 -12.14 -5.75
C VAL A 126 -23.19 -11.12 -6.82
N TYR A 127 -23.14 -9.85 -6.45
CA TYR A 127 -23.32 -8.73 -7.35
C TYR A 127 -21.97 -8.19 -7.80
N GLY A 128 -21.97 -7.55 -8.98
CA GLY A 128 -20.78 -6.87 -9.48
C GLY A 128 -21.06 -6.05 -10.72
N ALA A 129 -20.14 -5.21 -11.09
CA ALA A 129 -20.07 -4.46 -12.33
C ALA A 129 -18.60 -4.24 -12.67
N GLY A 130 -18.26 -3.91 -13.91
CA GLY A 130 -16.89 -3.63 -14.33
C GLY A 130 -16.75 -2.22 -14.87
N PHE A 131 -15.57 -1.63 -14.76
CA PHE A 131 -15.25 -0.38 -15.41
C PHE A 131 -15.24 -0.57 -16.93
N THR A 132 -15.99 0.25 -17.64
CA THR A 132 -16.06 0.28 -19.12
C THR A 132 -15.17 1.36 -19.72
N ALA A 133 -14.64 2.25 -18.89
CA ALA A 133 -13.68 3.30 -19.21
C ALA A 133 -12.73 3.50 -18.03
N ARG A 134 -11.65 4.29 -18.22
CA ARG A 134 -10.70 4.61 -17.14
C ARG A 134 -11.33 5.39 -15.97
N HIS A 135 -12.39 6.12 -16.23
CA HIS A 135 -13.18 6.82 -15.24
C HIS A 135 -14.58 6.24 -15.27
N GLU A 136 -15.17 6.05 -14.09
CA GLU A 136 -16.49 5.45 -13.99
C GLU A 136 -17.37 6.25 -13.03
N ARG A 137 -18.65 6.37 -13.40
CA ARG A 137 -19.67 7.02 -12.58
C ARG A 137 -19.94 6.23 -11.29
N PRO A 138 -20.70 6.79 -10.33
CA PRO A 138 -21.14 6.03 -9.15
C PRO A 138 -21.98 4.81 -9.54
N LEU A 139 -21.39 3.61 -9.52
CA LEU A 139 -22.08 2.37 -9.91
C LEU A 139 -23.10 1.92 -8.86
N LEU A 140 -22.88 2.26 -7.59
CA LEU A 140 -23.76 1.88 -6.49
C LEU A 140 -25.00 2.80 -6.37
N GLU A 141 -25.14 3.82 -7.23
CA GLU A 141 -26.26 4.76 -7.19
C GLU A 141 -27.59 4.05 -7.41
N GLY A 142 -28.52 4.19 -6.45
CA GLY A 142 -29.84 3.58 -6.50
C GLY A 142 -29.87 2.05 -6.30
N PHE A 143 -28.74 1.41 -6.11
CA PHE A 143 -28.67 -0.04 -5.91
C PHE A 143 -29.26 -0.45 -4.54
N ARG A 144 -29.99 -1.55 -4.56
CA ARG A 144 -30.43 -2.29 -3.37
C ARG A 144 -30.40 -3.78 -3.66
N ALA A 145 -29.76 -4.54 -2.80
CA ALA A 145 -29.75 -5.99 -2.86
C ALA A 145 -31.16 -6.56 -2.58
N LYS A 146 -31.46 -7.69 -3.17
CA LYS A 146 -32.75 -8.36 -3.01
C LYS A 146 -32.88 -8.85 -1.57
N ALA A 147 -33.98 -8.47 -0.91
CA ALA A 147 -34.29 -8.83 0.46
C ALA A 147 -35.17 -10.09 0.51
N ASP A 148 -34.58 -11.25 0.26
CA ASP A 148 -35.28 -12.55 0.20
C ASP A 148 -34.67 -13.61 1.17
N GLY A 149 -33.83 -13.15 2.11
CA GLY A 149 -33.19 -14.01 3.11
C GLY A 149 -31.87 -14.63 2.66
N TRP A 150 -31.45 -14.41 1.40
CA TRP A 150 -30.13 -14.85 0.94
C TRP A 150 -29.02 -13.89 1.39
N THR A 151 -27.83 -14.45 1.55
CA THR A 151 -26.62 -13.62 1.76
C THR A 151 -26.28 -12.87 0.48
N ASN A 152 -26.12 -11.55 0.57
CA ASN A 152 -25.80 -10.70 -0.56
C ASN A 152 -24.38 -10.14 -0.41
N LEU A 153 -23.48 -10.54 -1.31
CA LEU A 153 -22.13 -10.00 -1.42
C LEU A 153 -22.00 -9.19 -2.71
N MET A 154 -21.03 -8.30 -2.77
CA MET A 154 -20.71 -7.55 -3.98
C MET A 154 -19.20 -7.44 -4.13
N VAL A 155 -18.73 -7.45 -5.38
CA VAL A 155 -17.37 -7.11 -5.76
C VAL A 155 -17.42 -5.92 -6.72
N LEU A 156 -16.70 -4.85 -6.38
CA LEU A 156 -16.55 -3.64 -7.20
C LEU A 156 -15.15 -3.07 -7.08
N HIS A 157 -14.72 -2.40 -8.12
CA HIS A 157 -13.59 -1.48 -8.01
C HIS A 157 -14.14 -0.07 -7.75
N GLY A 158 -13.57 0.69 -6.80
CA GLY A 158 -14.07 2.03 -6.52
C GLY A 158 -13.57 2.67 -5.23
N ASP A 159 -13.90 3.95 -5.11
CA ASP A 159 -13.41 4.84 -4.07
C ASP A 159 -14.55 5.27 -3.13
N ALA A 160 -14.53 4.79 -1.89
CA ALA A 160 -15.43 5.26 -0.84
C ALA A 160 -14.74 6.23 0.14
N THR A 161 -13.58 6.78 -0.22
CA THR A 161 -12.84 7.77 0.58
C THR A 161 -13.09 9.20 0.13
N GLN A 162 -13.42 9.40 -1.16
CA GLN A 162 -13.60 10.72 -1.76
C GLN A 162 -14.87 10.78 -2.61
N ALA A 163 -15.83 11.61 -2.19
CA ALA A 163 -17.10 11.75 -2.89
C ALA A 163 -16.99 12.31 -4.34
N ALA A 164 -15.90 13.01 -4.66
CA ALA A 164 -15.63 13.56 -5.99
C ALA A 164 -14.60 12.75 -6.79
N SER A 165 -14.32 11.53 -6.37
CA SER A 165 -13.42 10.63 -7.11
C SER A 165 -13.97 10.35 -8.51
N PRO A 166 -13.15 10.33 -9.57
CA PRO A 166 -13.57 9.90 -10.90
C PRO A 166 -13.64 8.37 -11.05
N TYR A 167 -13.36 7.62 -9.99
CA TYR A 167 -13.22 6.17 -10.00
C TYR A 167 -14.34 5.51 -9.18
N ASN A 168 -15.58 5.50 -9.73
CA ASN A 168 -16.75 4.94 -9.05
C ASN A 168 -16.85 5.41 -7.58
N PRO A 169 -17.11 6.70 -7.34
CA PRO A 169 -17.25 7.21 -5.98
C PRO A 169 -18.45 6.57 -5.27
N ILE A 170 -18.23 6.10 -4.06
CA ILE A 170 -19.23 5.40 -3.23
C ILE A 170 -19.47 6.21 -1.97
N THR A 171 -20.72 6.59 -1.73
CA THR A 171 -21.06 7.39 -0.54
C THR A 171 -21.50 6.51 0.65
N PRO A 172 -21.37 7.02 1.89
CA PRO A 172 -21.88 6.32 3.07
C PRO A 172 -23.39 5.98 2.97
N GLU A 173 -24.19 6.86 2.37
CA GLU A 173 -25.61 6.66 2.19
C GLU A 173 -25.91 5.50 1.24
N GLN A 174 -25.14 5.38 0.16
CA GLN A 174 -25.24 4.25 -0.78
C GLN A 174 -24.88 2.94 -0.11
N LEU A 175 -23.79 2.92 0.66
CA LEU A 175 -23.37 1.74 1.45
C LEU A 175 -24.46 1.31 2.43
N ALA A 176 -24.96 2.24 3.23
CA ALA A 176 -25.99 1.96 4.25
C ALA A 176 -27.31 1.48 3.63
N ALA A 177 -27.63 1.93 2.41
CA ALA A 177 -28.87 1.58 1.70
C ALA A 177 -28.74 0.30 0.88
N SER A 178 -27.54 -0.21 0.62
CA SER A 178 -27.27 -1.28 -0.34
C SER A 178 -27.91 -2.62 0.03
N GLY A 179 -28.08 -2.92 1.31
CA GLY A 179 -28.58 -4.21 1.80
C GLY A 179 -27.57 -5.37 1.64
N LEU A 180 -26.30 -5.05 1.41
CA LEU A 180 -25.24 -6.05 1.32
C LEU A 180 -24.76 -6.49 2.70
N ALA A 181 -24.39 -7.77 2.83
CA ALA A 181 -23.63 -8.24 3.98
C ALA A 181 -22.16 -7.78 3.87
N TYR A 182 -21.56 -7.88 2.68
CA TYR A 182 -20.19 -7.47 2.44
C TYR A 182 -19.99 -6.92 1.02
N LEU A 183 -19.22 -5.83 0.91
CA LEU A 183 -18.75 -5.26 -0.35
C LEU A 183 -17.22 -5.36 -0.41
N ALA A 184 -16.72 -6.16 -1.33
CA ALA A 184 -15.31 -6.29 -1.65
C ALA A 184 -14.91 -5.16 -2.61
N LEU A 185 -13.99 -4.29 -2.18
CA LEU A 185 -13.50 -3.14 -2.94
C LEU A 185 -12.03 -3.29 -3.31
N GLY A 186 -11.67 -2.83 -4.52
CA GLY A 186 -10.31 -2.51 -4.96
C GLY A 186 -10.16 -1.01 -5.20
N HIS A 187 -8.99 -0.55 -5.65
CA HIS A 187 -8.60 0.83 -5.94
C HIS A 187 -7.72 1.46 -4.86
N ILE A 188 -7.94 1.20 -3.61
CA ILE A 188 -7.11 1.74 -2.52
C ILE A 188 -6.03 0.71 -2.18
N HIS A 189 -4.76 1.02 -2.46
CA HIS A 189 -3.62 0.11 -2.31
C HIS A 189 -3.19 -0.13 -0.85
N GLN A 190 -3.89 0.48 0.10
CA GLN A 190 -3.69 0.26 1.53
C GLN A 190 -4.80 -0.62 2.10
N ALA A 191 -4.43 -1.66 2.83
CA ALA A 191 -5.39 -2.49 3.54
C ALA A 191 -6.15 -1.69 4.59
N SER A 192 -7.49 -1.71 4.53
CA SER A 192 -8.33 -0.86 5.37
C SER A 192 -8.75 -1.50 6.70
N GLY A 193 -8.60 -2.82 6.84
CA GLY A 193 -9.38 -3.57 7.82
C GLY A 193 -10.86 -3.62 7.48
N LEU A 194 -11.65 -4.23 8.35
CA LEU A 194 -13.10 -4.30 8.20
C LEU A 194 -13.74 -2.97 8.55
N LEU A 195 -14.40 -2.34 7.59
CA LEU A 195 -15.17 -1.11 7.74
C LEU A 195 -16.67 -1.42 7.73
N ARG A 196 -17.48 -0.52 8.28
CA ARG A 196 -18.94 -0.70 8.35
C ARG A 196 -19.66 0.63 8.10
N CYS A 197 -20.73 0.55 7.30
CA CYS A 197 -21.68 1.64 7.14
C CYS A 197 -23.12 1.08 7.17
N GLY A 198 -23.89 1.47 8.17
CA GLY A 198 -25.18 0.83 8.46
C GLY A 198 -25.02 -0.67 8.78
N SER A 199 -25.74 -1.53 8.03
CA SER A 199 -25.60 -2.99 8.11
C SER A 199 -24.51 -3.53 7.17
N THR A 200 -24.02 -2.76 6.22
CA THR A 200 -23.06 -3.20 5.21
C THR A 200 -21.65 -3.12 5.74
N CYS A 201 -20.91 -4.23 5.67
CA CYS A 201 -19.48 -4.28 5.87
C CYS A 201 -18.75 -4.14 4.54
N TYR A 202 -17.57 -3.54 4.53
CA TYR A 202 -16.75 -3.40 3.33
C TYR A 202 -15.27 -3.28 3.68
N ALA A 203 -14.40 -3.54 2.71
CA ALA A 203 -12.96 -3.39 2.88
C ALA A 203 -12.24 -3.26 1.54
N TRP A 204 -11.03 -2.69 1.58
CA TRP A 204 -9.99 -2.82 0.58
C TRP A 204 -8.88 -3.71 1.13
N PRO A 205 -8.44 -4.76 0.41
CA PRO A 205 -7.32 -5.60 0.85
C PRO A 205 -5.97 -4.88 0.67
N GLY A 206 -5.96 -3.80 -0.11
CA GLY A 206 -4.76 -3.18 -0.63
C GLY A 206 -4.22 -3.92 -1.86
N CYS A 207 -3.07 -3.50 -2.36
CA CYS A 207 -2.37 -4.24 -3.40
C CYS A 207 -1.76 -5.52 -2.83
N ALA A 208 -1.76 -6.60 -3.64
CA ALA A 208 -1.23 -7.89 -3.19
C ALA A 208 0.31 -7.93 -3.16
N MET A 209 0.98 -7.00 -3.85
CA MET A 209 2.44 -6.83 -3.88
C MET A 209 2.77 -5.34 -3.99
N GLY A 210 3.69 -4.83 -3.18
CA GLY A 210 4.21 -3.47 -3.29
C GLY A 210 5.02 -3.25 -4.57
N ARG A 211 4.81 -2.11 -5.23
CA ARG A 211 5.47 -1.73 -6.50
C ARG A 211 6.40 -0.54 -6.35
N GLY A 212 6.30 0.18 -5.24
CA GLY A 212 7.09 1.37 -4.96
C GLY A 212 7.02 1.83 -3.50
N PHE A 213 7.73 2.92 -3.23
CA PHE A 213 7.81 3.52 -1.88
C PHE A 213 6.54 4.31 -1.48
N ASP A 214 5.51 4.29 -2.26
CA ASP A 214 4.15 4.73 -1.97
C ASP A 214 3.26 3.57 -1.47
N GLU A 215 3.76 2.33 -1.55
CA GLU A 215 3.07 1.12 -1.14
C GLU A 215 3.89 0.35 -0.10
N LEU A 216 4.15 0.97 1.05
CA LEU A 216 5.02 0.43 2.10
C LEU A 216 4.40 -0.73 2.86
N GLY A 217 5.29 -1.53 3.48
CA GLY A 217 4.95 -2.58 4.43
C GLY A 217 4.29 -3.80 3.81
N GLN A 218 3.88 -4.70 4.69
CA GLN A 218 3.36 -6.01 4.34
C GLN A 218 2.10 -5.92 3.46
N LYS A 219 2.06 -6.75 2.44
CA LYS A 219 0.98 -6.87 1.47
C LYS A 219 0.26 -8.20 1.60
N GLY A 220 -0.99 -8.27 1.11
CA GLY A 220 -1.77 -9.48 1.30
C GLY A 220 -3.16 -9.44 0.69
N ALA A 221 -3.98 -10.34 1.18
CA ALA A 221 -5.38 -10.49 0.84
C ALA A 221 -6.22 -10.60 2.13
N TYR A 222 -7.53 -10.64 2.01
CA TYR A 222 -8.42 -10.97 3.13
C TYR A 222 -9.02 -12.36 2.98
N LEU A 223 -8.97 -13.12 4.06
CA LEU A 223 -9.86 -14.26 4.27
C LEU A 223 -11.07 -13.76 5.05
N GLY A 224 -12.24 -13.86 4.45
CA GLY A 224 -13.48 -13.39 5.03
C GLY A 224 -14.47 -14.50 5.34
N GLU A 225 -15.30 -14.23 6.33
CA GLU A 225 -16.39 -15.11 6.74
C GLU A 225 -17.65 -14.28 6.98
N VAL A 226 -18.77 -14.71 6.37
CA VAL A 226 -20.10 -14.15 6.64
C VAL A 226 -20.94 -15.22 7.30
N SER A 227 -21.50 -14.89 8.47
CA SER A 227 -22.35 -15.78 9.26
C SER A 227 -23.48 -14.98 9.92
N ASP A 228 -24.35 -15.65 10.66
CA ASP A 228 -25.42 -14.99 11.42
C ASP A 228 -24.87 -14.03 12.49
N SER A 229 -23.62 -14.22 12.93
CA SER A 229 -22.92 -13.31 13.85
C SER A 229 -22.34 -12.07 13.20
N GLY A 230 -22.38 -11.98 11.86
CA GLY A 230 -21.85 -10.88 11.06
C GLY A 230 -20.68 -11.28 10.18
N VAL A 231 -19.87 -10.27 9.79
CA VAL A 231 -18.70 -10.42 8.94
C VAL A 231 -17.42 -10.37 9.76
N ARG A 232 -16.50 -11.27 9.48
CA ARG A 232 -15.13 -11.29 10.00
C ARG A 232 -14.16 -11.26 8.82
N LEU A 233 -13.05 -10.51 8.97
CA LEU A 233 -11.92 -10.53 8.06
C LEU A 233 -10.63 -10.82 8.83
N ASP A 234 -9.84 -11.73 8.30
CA ASP A 234 -8.47 -11.98 8.73
C ASP A 234 -7.54 -11.57 7.58
N PHE A 235 -6.53 -10.77 7.87
CA PHE A 235 -5.51 -10.42 6.88
C PHE A 235 -4.59 -11.62 6.65
N LEU A 236 -4.45 -12.02 5.40
CA LEU A 236 -3.56 -13.08 4.95
C LEU A 236 -2.33 -12.40 4.32
N PRO A 237 -1.19 -12.37 5.01
CA PRO A 237 0.04 -11.91 4.41
C PRO A 237 0.42 -12.80 3.23
N LEU A 238 0.86 -12.19 2.14
CA LEU A 238 1.38 -12.89 0.97
C LEU A 238 2.90 -12.76 0.94
N HIS A 239 3.57 -13.77 0.38
CA HIS A 239 5.02 -13.75 0.25
C HIS A 239 5.44 -12.70 -0.78
N GLY A 240 6.48 -11.96 -0.44
CA GLY A 240 7.00 -10.93 -1.33
C GLY A 240 8.12 -10.13 -0.68
N ARG A 241 8.53 -9.08 -1.38
CA ARG A 241 9.50 -8.10 -0.90
C ARG A 241 8.75 -6.86 -0.49
N ASP A 242 8.97 -6.43 0.74
CA ASP A 242 8.39 -5.19 1.23
C ASP A 242 9.22 -3.97 0.80
N TYR A 243 8.53 -2.87 0.56
CA TYR A 243 9.15 -1.56 0.41
C TYR A 243 9.14 -0.86 1.76
N GLU A 244 10.34 -0.44 2.21
CA GLU A 244 10.51 0.18 3.51
C GLU A 244 11.26 1.51 3.42
N ILE A 245 10.85 2.49 4.23
CA ILE A 245 11.55 3.77 4.38
C ILE A 245 12.08 3.86 5.79
N LEU A 246 13.40 3.91 5.92
CA LEU A 246 14.09 4.08 7.19
C LEU A 246 14.66 5.49 7.27
N ARG A 247 14.24 6.29 8.25
CA ARG A 247 14.80 7.60 8.56
C ARG A 247 15.80 7.48 9.69
N VAL A 248 17.02 7.97 9.49
CA VAL A 248 18.11 7.85 10.45
C VAL A 248 18.85 9.18 10.59
N GLU A 249 19.10 9.60 11.81
CA GLU A 249 20.04 10.71 12.06
C GLU A 249 21.46 10.25 11.79
N ALA A 250 22.12 10.85 10.82
CA ALA A 250 23.45 10.43 10.33
C ALA A 250 24.56 10.56 11.40
N GLY A 251 24.47 11.56 12.24
CA GLY A 251 25.45 11.79 13.31
C GLY A 251 26.88 11.96 12.79
N ASP A 252 27.86 11.40 13.54
CA ASP A 252 29.29 11.41 13.18
C ASP A 252 29.67 10.24 12.26
N ASP A 253 28.91 9.16 12.30
CA ASP A 253 29.15 7.94 11.52
C ASP A 253 27.81 7.42 10.97
N ALA A 254 27.48 7.84 9.76
CA ALA A 254 26.23 7.46 9.09
C ALA A 254 26.14 5.93 8.87
N LEU A 255 27.26 5.23 8.64
CA LEU A 255 27.25 3.78 8.45
C LEU A 255 26.89 3.07 9.76
N ALA A 256 27.49 3.47 10.86
CA ALA A 256 27.17 2.90 12.18
C ALA A 256 25.72 3.21 12.58
N ALA A 257 25.26 4.46 12.36
CA ALA A 257 23.90 4.87 12.68
C ALA A 257 22.85 4.07 11.88
N VAL A 258 23.02 3.94 10.58
CA VAL A 258 22.10 3.14 9.74
C VAL A 258 22.17 1.67 10.15
N THR A 259 23.36 1.11 10.36
CA THR A 259 23.51 -0.31 10.73
C THR A 259 22.80 -0.63 12.05
N ALA A 260 22.87 0.29 13.03
CA ALA A 260 22.22 0.11 14.33
C ALA A 260 20.69 0.24 14.27
N ALA A 261 20.17 1.00 13.30
CA ALA A 261 18.72 1.22 13.12
C ALA A 261 18.04 0.12 12.28
N LEU A 262 18.79 -0.71 11.55
CA LEU A 262 18.25 -1.75 10.68
C LEU A 262 17.75 -2.95 11.47
N PRO A 263 16.59 -3.54 11.08
CA PRO A 263 16.17 -4.86 11.53
C PRO A 263 17.19 -5.96 11.17
N GLU A 264 17.07 -7.12 11.81
CA GLU A 264 17.99 -8.25 11.57
C GLU A 264 17.83 -8.80 10.15
N ASP A 265 16.59 -8.98 9.67
CA ASP A 265 16.27 -9.52 8.35
C ASP A 265 15.79 -8.42 7.41
N THR A 266 16.65 -8.05 6.46
CA THR A 266 16.38 -7.02 5.45
C THR A 266 16.78 -7.47 4.04
N GLN A 267 17.35 -8.69 3.90
CA GLN A 267 17.97 -9.15 2.63
C GLN A 267 16.98 -9.32 1.48
N ASN A 268 15.72 -9.58 1.82
CA ASN A 268 14.68 -9.78 0.82
C ASN A 268 13.99 -8.48 0.41
N ASP A 269 14.16 -7.39 1.15
CA ASP A 269 13.36 -6.19 1.01
C ASP A 269 14.04 -5.05 0.27
N ILE A 270 13.25 -4.07 -0.11
CA ILE A 270 13.67 -2.89 -0.87
C ILE A 270 13.60 -1.67 0.05
N TYR A 271 14.77 -1.13 0.38
CA TYR A 271 14.87 -0.04 1.34
C TYR A 271 15.20 1.30 0.69
N ARG A 272 14.58 2.35 1.24
CA ARG A 272 15.02 3.73 1.09
C ARG A 272 15.48 4.23 2.46
N VAL A 273 16.78 4.44 2.61
CA VAL A 273 17.36 5.09 3.79
C VAL A 273 17.39 6.59 3.54
N ILE A 274 16.79 7.36 4.45
CA ILE A 274 16.80 8.82 4.43
C ILE A 274 17.65 9.27 5.61
N LEU A 275 18.81 9.84 5.30
CA LEU A 275 19.69 10.42 6.31
C LEU A 275 19.15 11.80 6.69
N THR A 276 19.08 12.06 7.99
CA THR A 276 18.56 13.31 8.56
C THR A 276 19.53 13.87 9.60
N GLY A 277 19.17 15.01 10.19
CA GLY A 277 19.97 15.64 11.25
C GLY A 277 21.12 16.52 10.73
N GLU A 278 22.03 16.87 11.63
CA GLU A 278 23.24 17.64 11.30
C GLU A 278 24.42 16.68 11.18
N ALA A 279 25.10 16.69 10.04
CA ALA A 279 26.23 15.83 9.76
C ALA A 279 27.27 16.57 8.89
N GLU A 280 28.49 16.07 8.87
CA GLU A 280 29.42 16.37 7.78
C GLU A 280 28.89 15.77 6.47
N PRO A 281 29.32 16.27 5.29
CA PRO A 281 28.88 15.74 4.00
C PRO A 281 29.06 14.22 3.93
N VAL A 282 27.98 13.49 3.65
CA VAL A 282 27.97 12.03 3.57
C VAL A 282 28.25 11.58 2.14
N GLU A 283 29.27 10.73 1.98
CA GLU A 283 29.55 10.06 0.70
C GLU A 283 28.52 8.95 0.46
N THR A 284 27.34 9.31 -0.03
CA THR A 284 26.18 8.40 -0.17
C THR A 284 26.48 7.19 -1.05
N ALA A 285 27.33 7.31 -2.09
CA ALA A 285 27.71 6.20 -2.95
C ALA A 285 28.54 5.15 -2.19
N ALA A 286 29.48 5.58 -1.36
CA ALA A 286 30.29 4.67 -0.54
C ALA A 286 29.44 3.98 0.54
N LEU A 287 28.53 4.73 1.17
CA LEU A 287 27.59 4.21 2.15
C LEU A 287 26.64 3.18 1.51
N GLN A 288 26.10 3.48 0.34
CA GLN A 288 25.24 2.57 -0.40
C GLN A 288 25.98 1.28 -0.77
N ALA A 289 27.22 1.37 -1.24
CA ALA A 289 28.03 0.20 -1.59
C ALA A 289 28.32 -0.69 -0.35
N ALA A 290 28.58 -0.08 0.81
CA ALA A 290 28.82 -0.81 2.05
C ALA A 290 27.57 -1.54 2.58
N LEU A 291 26.40 -0.96 2.41
CA LEU A 291 25.13 -1.49 2.92
C LEU A 291 24.39 -2.39 1.91
N ALA A 292 24.64 -2.25 0.60
CA ALA A 292 23.93 -2.96 -0.46
C ALA A 292 23.79 -4.49 -0.25
N PRO A 293 24.79 -5.22 0.29
CA PRO A 293 24.67 -6.67 0.51
C PRO A 293 23.58 -7.08 1.51
N ARG A 294 23.04 -6.13 2.27
CA ARG A 294 21.99 -6.38 3.27
C ARG A 294 20.57 -6.29 2.70
N PHE A 295 20.39 -5.92 1.42
CA PHE A 295 19.09 -5.63 0.82
C PHE A 295 18.96 -6.27 -0.55
N TYR A 296 17.72 -6.49 -0.99
CA TYR A 296 17.46 -6.77 -2.40
C TYR A 296 17.75 -5.54 -3.27
N ALA A 297 17.30 -4.37 -2.82
CA ALA A 297 17.65 -3.09 -3.42
C ALA A 297 17.71 -2.00 -2.34
N LEU A 298 18.63 -1.06 -2.51
CA LEU A 298 18.84 0.04 -1.59
C LEU A 298 18.95 1.36 -2.34
N THR A 299 18.24 2.38 -1.86
CA THR A 299 18.43 3.78 -2.24
C THR A 299 18.75 4.59 -1.01
N ILE A 300 19.72 5.50 -1.09
CA ILE A 300 20.03 6.45 -0.01
C ILE A 300 19.65 7.86 -0.46
N ARG A 301 18.92 8.56 0.38
CA ARG A 301 18.68 10.01 0.24
C ARG A 301 19.35 10.73 1.37
N ASP A 302 20.15 11.74 1.02
CA ASP A 302 20.78 12.62 2.00
C ASP A 302 19.91 13.88 2.15
N GLU A 303 19.22 13.97 3.30
CA GLU A 303 18.48 15.14 3.75
C GLU A 303 19.18 15.78 4.97
N THR A 304 20.48 15.46 5.21
CA THR A 304 21.27 16.06 6.29
C THR A 304 21.52 17.54 6.01
N ARG A 305 21.90 18.22 7.05
CA ARG A 305 22.32 19.63 6.98
C ARG A 305 23.76 19.73 7.50
N PRO A 306 24.56 20.63 6.91
CA PRO A 306 25.89 20.88 7.45
C PRO A 306 25.82 21.24 8.93
N ARG A 307 26.74 20.71 9.72
CA ARG A 307 26.90 21.12 11.12
C ARG A 307 27.26 22.58 11.15
N ARG A 308 26.50 23.34 11.91
CA ARG A 308 26.87 24.70 12.25
C ARG A 308 27.66 24.66 13.55
N ALA A 309 28.83 25.33 13.56
CA ALA A 309 29.50 25.57 14.82
C ALA A 309 28.52 26.26 15.78
N LEU A 310 28.46 25.83 17.04
CA LEU A 310 27.46 26.28 18.02
C LEU A 310 27.28 27.81 18.04
N TRP A 311 28.36 28.53 17.79
CA TRP A 311 28.44 29.99 17.85
C TRP A 311 28.54 30.64 16.45
N GLU A 312 28.31 29.90 15.39
CA GLU A 312 28.32 30.43 14.04
C GLU A 312 27.19 31.45 13.84
N GLY A 313 27.56 32.61 13.29
CA GLY A 313 26.65 33.75 13.15
C GLY A 313 26.49 34.61 14.39
N ALA A 314 27.20 34.36 15.48
CA ALA A 314 27.17 35.22 16.69
C ALA A 314 27.64 36.66 16.43
N GLU A 315 28.36 36.91 15.33
CA GLU A 315 28.86 38.26 14.94
C GLU A 315 27.87 38.97 13.97
N GLU A 316 26.78 38.30 13.58
CA GLU A 316 25.81 38.88 12.65
C GLU A 316 24.86 39.85 13.37
N ASP A 317 24.51 40.94 12.70
CA ASP A 317 23.49 41.90 13.18
C ASP A 317 22.07 41.40 12.84
N THR A 318 21.74 40.25 13.40
CA THR A 318 20.44 39.56 13.26
C THR A 318 19.91 39.17 14.63
N LEU A 319 18.60 38.88 14.75
CA LEU A 319 18.03 38.39 16.01
C LEU A 319 18.75 37.12 16.49
N ARG A 320 19.11 36.23 15.58
CA ARG A 320 19.87 35.01 15.86
C ARG A 320 21.27 35.32 16.32
N GLY A 321 21.98 36.25 15.64
CA GLY A 321 23.31 36.66 16.04
C GLY A 321 23.36 37.26 17.46
N LEU A 322 22.46 38.18 17.77
CA LEU A 322 22.34 38.79 19.11
C LEU A 322 22.04 37.73 20.17
N PHE A 323 21.15 36.77 19.89
CA PHE A 323 20.84 35.67 20.79
C PHE A 323 22.09 34.80 21.07
N LEU A 324 22.81 34.38 20.01
CA LEU A 324 24.03 33.58 20.12
C LEU A 324 25.14 34.33 20.82
N GLN A 325 25.33 35.60 20.54
CA GLN A 325 26.32 36.47 21.22
C GLN A 325 26.09 36.52 22.73
N ALA A 326 24.81 36.72 23.15
CA ALA A 326 24.46 36.78 24.57
C ALA A 326 24.72 35.44 25.29
N LEU A 327 24.41 34.30 24.65
CA LEU A 327 24.66 32.98 25.23
C LEU A 327 26.16 32.62 25.21
N LYS A 328 26.88 32.99 24.15
CA LYS A 328 28.33 32.78 24.07
C LYS A 328 29.08 33.48 25.21
N ALA A 329 28.73 34.73 25.53
CA ALA A 329 29.28 35.46 26.63
C ALA A 329 29.06 34.74 27.98
N GLN A 330 27.88 34.15 28.19
CA GLN A 330 27.58 33.35 29.38
C GLN A 330 28.37 32.03 29.39
N TYR A 331 28.48 31.36 28.22
CA TYR A 331 29.25 30.13 28.07
C TYR A 331 30.74 30.33 28.40
N ASP A 332 31.32 31.41 27.89
CA ASP A 332 32.74 31.77 28.13
C ASP A 332 32.98 32.16 29.61
N ALA A 333 31.99 32.73 30.30
CA ALA A 333 32.04 33.09 31.70
C ALA A 333 31.73 31.92 32.66
N ALA A 334 31.22 30.81 32.19
CA ALA A 334 30.75 29.69 33.01
C ALA A 334 31.94 28.99 33.72
N GLN A 335 31.77 28.76 35.02
CA GLN A 335 32.81 28.18 35.89
C GLN A 335 32.79 26.65 35.91
N THR A 336 31.64 26.01 35.53
CA THR A 336 31.50 24.56 35.54
C THR A 336 31.17 24.02 34.17
N GLU A 337 31.59 22.79 33.91
CA GLU A 337 31.22 22.08 32.65
C GLU A 337 29.72 21.83 32.55
N ALA A 338 29.04 21.63 33.67
CA ALA A 338 27.58 21.47 33.72
C ALA A 338 26.84 22.73 33.21
N ASP A 339 27.34 23.92 33.63
CA ASP A 339 26.77 25.20 33.17
C ASP A 339 27.04 25.41 31.68
N ARG A 340 28.24 25.10 31.20
CA ARG A 340 28.58 25.17 29.77
C ARG A 340 27.64 24.29 28.93
N ARG A 341 27.44 23.04 29.35
CA ARG A 341 26.52 22.13 28.66
C ARG A 341 25.10 22.67 28.62
N ARG A 342 24.61 23.22 29.74
CA ARG A 342 23.25 23.81 29.81
C ARG A 342 23.11 25.00 28.87
N ILE A 343 24.13 25.89 28.82
CA ILE A 343 24.10 27.05 27.93
C ILE A 343 24.22 26.63 26.46
N ALA A 344 25.03 25.65 26.14
CA ALA A 344 25.16 25.09 24.80
C ALA A 344 23.83 24.47 24.33
N LEU A 345 23.15 23.72 25.20
CA LEU A 345 21.83 23.19 24.92
C LEU A 345 20.81 24.31 24.67
N ALA A 346 20.80 25.35 25.50
CA ALA A 346 19.92 26.50 25.31
C ALA A 346 20.15 27.21 23.96
N ALA A 347 21.40 27.32 23.52
CA ALA A 347 21.75 27.91 22.24
C ALA A 347 21.21 27.03 21.06
N ARG A 348 21.39 25.72 21.14
CA ARG A 348 20.87 24.78 20.14
C ARG A 348 19.33 24.83 20.06
N CYS A 349 18.64 24.72 21.20
CA CYS A 349 17.17 24.79 21.27
C CYS A 349 16.61 26.12 20.72
N GLY A 350 17.22 27.24 21.10
CA GLY A 350 16.80 28.55 20.62
C GLY A 350 17.00 28.72 19.12
N CYS A 351 18.12 28.26 18.58
CA CYS A 351 18.36 28.25 17.16
C CYS A 351 17.39 27.34 16.41
N ALA A 352 17.11 26.15 16.92
CA ALA A 352 16.11 25.24 16.35
C ALA A 352 14.71 25.89 16.30
N ALA A 353 14.30 26.53 17.39
CA ALA A 353 13.02 27.25 17.45
C ALA A 353 12.94 28.41 16.44
N MET A 354 14.01 29.18 16.25
CA MET A 354 14.08 30.23 15.24
C MET A 354 14.02 29.70 13.79
N ASP A 355 14.46 28.47 13.59
CA ASP A 355 14.38 27.77 12.31
C ASP A 355 13.01 27.06 12.12
N GLY A 356 12.06 27.18 13.07
CA GLY A 356 10.76 26.52 13.04
C GLY A 356 10.83 25.01 13.25
N ARG A 357 11.84 24.51 13.97
CA ARG A 357 12.08 23.10 14.25
C ARG A 357 11.83 22.76 15.72
N GLU A 358 11.42 21.52 15.99
CA GLU A 358 11.49 20.98 17.36
C GLU A 358 12.96 20.75 17.74
N ALA A 359 13.32 21.13 18.94
CA ALA A 359 14.63 20.84 19.47
C ALA A 359 14.69 19.36 19.83
N ALA A 360 15.61 18.61 19.22
CA ALA A 360 15.94 17.28 19.70
C ALA A 360 16.58 17.38 21.09
N GLU A 361 16.09 16.54 22.03
CA GLU A 361 16.65 16.42 23.39
C GLU A 361 18.10 15.92 23.40
#